data_49db4187f40b575fa087156b8fd2e3ee
#
_entry.id   49db4187f40b575fa087156b8fd2e3ee
#
_cell.length_a   1.000
_cell.length_b   1.000
_cell.length_c   1.000
_cell.angle_alpha   90.00
_cell.angle_beta   90.00
_cell.angle_gamma   90.00
#
_symmetry.space_group_name_H-M   'P 1'
#
loop_
_entity.id
_entity.type
_entity.pdbx_description
1 polymer ?
#
loop_
_entity_poly.entity_id
_entity_poly.type
_entity_poly.pdbx_seq_one_letter_code
_entity_poly.pdbx_strand_id
1 'polypeptide(L)'
;MSKGKVNLNRVVFLLGGQDLEMKEIEKILQVNGISYYDKGLSWGAKLSAYQDLFDDVHHFVAVELAEDCEPPRNYTVIDHHNERAHLPASIEQAAQLIGVQLTRFQHLVAANDKAFIPGMIKAGASQDEIDEVRRMDRQAQGVTKEDEWLAEKSIVENMTQKGDLRIVESKTP
;
A
#
# COMPACT_ATOMS: atom_id res chain seq x y z
N MET A 1 5.46 -12.14 28.82
CA MET A 1 6.80 -12.07 28.20
C MET A 1 6.92 -10.70 27.56
N SER A 2 7.83 -9.85 28.05
CA SER A 2 8.08 -8.52 27.47
C SER A 2 8.63 -8.71 26.06
N LYS A 3 7.87 -8.30 25.03
CA LYS A 3 8.42 -8.17 23.68
C LYS A 3 9.52 -7.11 23.76
N GLY A 4 10.78 -7.53 23.65
CA GLY A 4 11.91 -6.61 23.64
C GLY A 4 11.65 -5.53 22.59
N LYS A 5 11.85 -4.25 22.94
CA LYS A 5 11.76 -3.16 21.96
C LYS A 5 12.74 -3.45 20.83
N VAL A 6 12.22 -3.56 19.63
CA VAL A 6 13.03 -3.71 18.42
C VAL A 6 13.94 -2.48 18.33
N ASN A 7 15.25 -2.70 18.17
CA ASN A 7 16.20 -1.60 18.00
C ASN A 7 16.03 -1.02 16.59
N LEU A 8 15.30 0.08 16.47
CA LEU A 8 14.98 0.72 15.18
C LEU A 8 16.22 1.11 14.36
N ASN A 9 17.38 1.29 14.99
CA ASN A 9 18.64 1.57 14.28
C ASN A 9 19.16 0.38 13.44
N ARG A 10 18.58 -0.81 13.64
CA ARG A 10 18.93 -2.02 12.88
C ARG A 10 17.77 -2.54 12.05
N VAL A 11 16.66 -1.83 12.02
CA VAL A 11 15.49 -2.20 11.22
C VAL A 11 15.66 -1.66 9.80
N VAL A 12 15.39 -2.50 8.82
CA VAL A 12 15.40 -2.14 7.39
C VAL A 12 14.09 -2.61 6.78
N PHE A 13 13.30 -1.69 6.25
CA PHE A 13 12.08 -2.00 5.54
C PHE A 13 12.37 -2.32 4.07
N LEU A 14 11.67 -3.32 3.54
CA LEU A 14 11.71 -3.71 2.12
C LEU A 14 10.30 -3.51 1.57
N LEU A 15 10.13 -2.57 0.64
CA LEU A 15 8.82 -2.14 0.17
C LEU A 15 8.38 -2.92 -1.08
N GLY A 16 7.15 -3.41 -1.10
CA GLY A 16 6.65 -4.37 -2.07
C GLY A 16 5.77 -3.81 -3.18
N GLY A 17 5.13 -2.67 -3.03
CA GLY A 17 4.12 -2.17 -3.97
C GLY A 17 4.39 -0.75 -4.49
N GLN A 18 3.53 -0.31 -5.40
CA GLN A 18 3.52 1.06 -5.94
C GLN A 18 2.11 1.64 -5.91
N ASP A 19 1.50 1.64 -4.74
CA ASP A 19 0.21 2.28 -4.49
C ASP A 19 0.37 3.43 -3.49
N LEU A 20 -0.74 4.04 -3.12
CA LEU A 20 -0.72 5.15 -2.17
C LEU A 20 -0.35 4.71 -0.76
N GLU A 21 -0.76 3.50 -0.33
CA GLU A 21 -0.39 2.99 0.99
C GLU A 21 1.12 2.85 1.11
N MET A 22 1.77 2.24 0.11
CA MET A 22 3.22 2.07 0.10
C MET A 22 3.97 3.41 0.09
N LYS A 23 3.48 4.39 -0.68
CA LYS A 23 4.05 5.75 -0.70
C LYS A 23 3.92 6.47 0.63
N GLU A 24 2.83 6.27 1.36
CA GLU A 24 2.68 6.84 2.70
C GLU A 24 3.55 6.10 3.74
N ILE A 25 3.74 4.78 3.63
CA ILE A 25 4.71 4.04 4.44
C ILE A 25 6.12 4.60 4.19
N GLU A 26 6.53 4.75 2.94
CA GLU A 26 7.83 5.33 2.58
C GLU A 26 8.05 6.70 3.25
N LYS A 27 7.07 7.61 3.18
CA LYS A 27 7.13 8.93 3.82
C LYS A 27 7.27 8.83 5.35
N ILE A 28 6.51 7.93 5.99
CA ILE A 28 6.61 7.69 7.43
C ILE A 28 8.02 7.25 7.81
N LEU A 29 8.60 6.30 7.07
CA LEU A 29 9.95 5.80 7.32
C LEU A 29 10.98 6.92 7.15
N GLN A 30 10.89 7.68 6.06
CA GLN A 30 11.79 8.78 5.75
C GLN A 30 11.78 9.86 6.84
N VAL A 31 10.60 10.32 7.25
CA VAL A 31 10.46 11.36 8.29
C VAL A 31 11.01 10.90 9.65
N ASN A 32 10.93 9.60 9.96
CA ASN A 32 11.42 9.04 11.21
C ASN A 32 12.86 8.50 11.13
N GLY A 33 13.57 8.69 10.01
CA GLY A 33 14.95 8.26 9.84
C GLY A 33 15.14 6.74 9.88
N ILE A 34 14.11 5.98 9.50
CA ILE A 34 14.16 4.51 9.45
C ILE A 34 14.68 4.09 8.08
N SER A 35 15.62 3.16 8.05
CA SER A 35 16.19 2.64 6.81
C SER A 35 15.16 1.82 6.03
N TYR A 36 15.10 2.04 4.73
CA TYR A 36 14.26 1.26 3.82
C TYR A 36 14.89 1.15 2.43
N TYR A 37 14.42 0.17 1.67
CA TYR A 37 14.69 0.02 0.25
C TYR A 37 13.37 -0.10 -0.51
N ASP A 38 13.23 0.71 -1.56
CA ASP A 38 12.19 0.61 -2.57
C ASP A 38 12.87 0.32 -3.93
N LYS A 39 12.68 -0.88 -4.46
CA LYS A 39 13.18 -1.29 -5.78
C LYS A 39 12.18 -0.99 -6.91
N GLY A 40 11.11 -0.25 -6.63
CA GLY A 40 10.09 0.10 -7.61
C GLY A 40 9.34 -1.13 -8.13
N LEU A 41 9.07 -2.11 -7.26
CA LEU A 41 8.39 -3.33 -7.62
C LEU A 41 6.91 -3.06 -7.82
N SER A 42 6.31 -3.73 -8.80
CA SER A 42 4.88 -3.66 -9.07
C SER A 42 4.09 -4.72 -8.29
N TRP A 43 2.81 -4.79 -8.54
CA TRP A 43 1.92 -5.77 -7.95
C TRP A 43 2.46 -7.22 -8.09
N GLY A 44 2.39 -7.99 -7.00
CA GLY A 44 2.99 -9.33 -6.93
C GLY A 44 4.50 -9.33 -6.64
N ALA A 45 5.01 -8.25 -6.06
CA ALA A 45 6.40 -8.10 -5.63
C ALA A 45 6.89 -9.28 -4.78
N LYS A 46 8.14 -9.67 -4.97
CA LYS A 46 8.72 -10.87 -4.38
C LYS A 46 9.89 -10.54 -3.47
N LEU A 47 10.02 -11.32 -2.39
CA LEU A 47 11.11 -11.18 -1.42
C LEU A 47 12.49 -11.40 -2.06
N SER A 48 12.58 -12.33 -3.02
CA SER A 48 13.83 -12.63 -3.75
C SER A 48 14.44 -11.40 -4.44
N ALA A 49 13.63 -10.39 -4.77
CA ALA A 49 14.12 -9.14 -5.35
C ALA A 49 15.10 -8.39 -4.42
N TYR A 50 15.04 -8.65 -3.11
CA TYR A 50 15.89 -8.02 -2.09
C TYR A 50 16.95 -8.95 -1.50
N GLN A 51 17.10 -10.16 -2.02
CA GLN A 51 17.98 -11.19 -1.47
C GLN A 51 19.46 -10.75 -1.39
N ASP A 52 19.86 -9.86 -2.29
CA ASP A 52 21.21 -9.26 -2.33
C ASP A 52 21.52 -8.35 -1.12
N LEU A 53 20.50 -7.93 -0.36
CA LEU A 53 20.63 -7.08 0.81
C LEU A 53 20.66 -7.85 2.13
N PHE A 54 20.39 -9.15 2.13
CA PHE A 54 20.25 -9.92 3.36
C PHE A 54 21.57 -10.08 4.10
N ASP A 55 21.52 -9.89 5.41
CA ASP A 55 22.63 -10.11 6.32
C ASP A 55 22.12 -10.58 7.71
N ASP A 56 23.06 -10.89 8.61
CA ASP A 56 22.77 -11.33 9.97
C ASP A 56 22.72 -10.18 11.01
N VAL A 57 22.95 -8.94 10.57
CA VAL A 57 23.05 -7.75 11.46
C VAL A 57 21.73 -7.03 11.56
N HIS A 58 21.03 -6.88 10.43
CA HIS A 58 19.78 -6.12 10.34
C HIS A 58 18.57 -7.00 10.64
N HIS A 59 17.49 -6.34 11.05
CA HIS A 59 16.16 -6.92 11.12
C HIS A 59 15.35 -6.41 9.93
N PHE A 60 15.06 -7.29 9.00
CA PHE A 60 14.32 -6.94 7.79
C PHE A 60 12.81 -7.01 8.02
N VAL A 61 12.11 -5.98 7.58
CA VAL A 61 10.65 -5.89 7.60
C VAL A 61 10.16 -5.85 6.17
N ALA A 62 9.62 -6.96 5.68
CA ALA A 62 9.04 -7.04 4.35
C ALA A 62 7.60 -6.54 4.37
N VAL A 63 7.30 -5.56 3.53
CA VAL A 63 5.96 -5.00 3.38
C VAL A 63 5.39 -5.49 2.05
N GLU A 64 4.36 -6.34 2.13
CA GLU A 64 3.61 -6.87 0.97
C GLU A 64 4.50 -7.56 -0.08
N LEU A 65 5.47 -8.32 0.39
CA LEU A 65 6.33 -9.13 -0.44
C LEU A 65 5.93 -10.61 -0.34
N ALA A 66 5.70 -11.24 -1.49
CA ALA A 66 5.50 -12.68 -1.55
C ALA A 66 6.82 -13.41 -1.20
N GLU A 67 6.75 -14.35 -0.25
CA GLU A 67 7.89 -15.14 0.19
C GLU A 67 8.17 -16.26 -0.83
N ASP A 68 9.05 -15.99 -1.79
CA ASP A 68 9.47 -16.92 -2.86
C ASP A 68 10.91 -17.43 -2.70
N CYS A 69 11.58 -17.03 -1.62
CA CYS A 69 12.91 -17.50 -1.22
C CYS A 69 12.99 -17.66 0.29
N GLU A 70 14.06 -18.27 0.80
CA GLU A 70 14.30 -18.36 2.24
C GLU A 70 14.53 -16.97 2.82
N PRO A 71 13.71 -16.52 3.81
CA PRO A 71 13.85 -15.22 4.41
C PRO A 71 15.11 -15.14 5.29
N PRO A 72 15.63 -13.92 5.54
CA PRO A 72 16.76 -13.76 6.44
C PRO A 72 16.38 -14.11 7.89
N ARG A 73 17.37 -14.45 8.71
CA ARG A 73 17.18 -14.95 10.07
C ARG A 73 16.37 -13.99 10.96
N ASN A 74 16.60 -12.68 10.81
CA ASN A 74 15.89 -11.64 11.55
C ASN A 74 14.88 -10.98 10.61
N TYR A 75 13.64 -11.47 10.63
CA TYR A 75 12.64 -11.11 9.63
C TYR A 75 11.25 -10.93 10.24
N THR A 76 10.52 -9.97 9.71
CA THR A 76 9.11 -9.72 10.03
C THR A 76 8.35 -9.42 8.74
N VAL A 77 7.14 -9.96 8.61
CA VAL A 77 6.23 -9.66 7.51
C VAL A 77 5.18 -8.66 7.97
N ILE A 78 4.96 -7.64 7.17
CA ILE A 78 3.82 -6.72 7.22
C ILE A 78 3.01 -6.95 5.95
N ASP A 79 1.78 -7.41 6.11
CA ASP A 79 0.88 -7.73 5.01
C ASP A 79 -0.54 -7.89 5.55
N HIS A 80 -1.54 -7.56 4.74
CA HIS A 80 -2.95 -7.73 5.09
C HIS A 80 -3.75 -8.39 3.95
N HIS A 81 -3.08 -9.05 3.03
CA HIS A 81 -3.71 -9.75 1.91
C HIS A 81 -3.97 -11.24 2.21
N ASN A 82 -4.87 -11.85 1.46
CA ASN A 82 -5.15 -13.29 1.50
C ASN A 82 -5.41 -13.81 2.91
N GLU A 83 -4.59 -14.71 3.41
CA GLU A 83 -4.72 -15.31 4.76
C GLU A 83 -4.57 -14.28 5.88
N ARG A 84 -3.90 -13.16 5.61
CA ARG A 84 -3.67 -12.05 6.54
C ARG A 84 -4.73 -10.94 6.45
N ALA A 85 -5.80 -11.11 5.68
CA ALA A 85 -6.85 -10.09 5.48
C ALA A 85 -7.53 -9.62 6.79
N HIS A 86 -7.43 -10.41 7.85
CA HIS A 86 -7.92 -10.06 9.19
C HIS A 86 -7.01 -9.08 9.96
N LEU A 87 -5.76 -8.89 9.52
CA LEU A 87 -4.81 -7.97 10.15
C LEU A 87 -5.13 -6.50 9.77
N PRO A 88 -4.63 -5.51 10.54
CA PRO A 88 -4.67 -4.11 10.15
C PRO A 88 -4.00 -3.87 8.78
N ALA A 89 -4.30 -2.75 8.15
CA ALA A 89 -3.62 -2.31 6.93
C ALA A 89 -2.10 -2.24 7.13
N SER A 90 -1.32 -2.39 6.07
CA SER A 90 0.15 -2.46 6.17
C SER A 90 0.75 -1.19 6.75
N ILE A 91 0.19 -0.02 6.43
CA ILE A 91 0.60 1.25 7.03
C ILE A 91 0.33 1.31 8.56
N GLU A 92 -0.78 0.72 9.03
CA GLU A 92 -1.10 0.66 10.46
C GLU A 92 -0.12 -0.26 11.20
N GLN A 93 0.22 -1.40 10.60
CA GLN A 93 1.21 -2.34 11.14
C GLN A 93 2.59 -1.70 11.19
N ALA A 94 3.01 -0.99 10.13
CA ALA A 94 4.28 -0.28 10.07
C ALA A 94 4.36 0.83 11.13
N ALA A 95 3.32 1.66 11.23
CA ALA A 95 3.23 2.72 12.25
C ALA A 95 3.31 2.16 13.68
N GLN A 96 2.62 1.06 13.94
CA GLN A 96 2.69 0.36 15.24
C GLN A 96 4.09 -0.16 15.55
N LEU A 97 4.78 -0.74 14.56
CA LEU A 97 6.13 -1.28 14.73
C LEU A 97 7.14 -0.20 15.14
N ILE A 98 7.07 0.98 14.49
CA ILE A 98 7.98 2.09 14.73
C ILE A 98 7.51 3.04 15.84
N GLY A 99 6.26 2.89 16.31
CA GLY A 99 5.72 3.64 17.45
C GLY A 99 5.27 5.06 17.10
N VAL A 100 4.76 5.29 15.88
CA VAL A 100 4.22 6.59 15.43
C VAL A 100 2.71 6.56 15.31
N GLN A 101 2.10 7.75 15.37
CA GLN A 101 0.67 7.94 15.15
C GLN A 101 0.40 8.31 13.70
N LEU A 102 -0.58 7.68 13.08
CA LEU A 102 -1.05 8.05 11.75
C LEU A 102 -1.86 9.34 11.77
N THR A 103 -1.72 10.13 10.72
CA THR A 103 -2.59 11.27 10.44
C THR A 103 -3.98 10.82 9.98
N ARG A 104 -4.96 11.74 9.98
CA ARG A 104 -6.30 11.49 9.44
C ARG A 104 -6.23 10.97 8.00
N PHE A 105 -5.42 11.60 7.15
CA PHE A 105 -5.22 11.19 5.76
C PHE A 105 -4.70 9.76 5.67
N GLN A 106 -3.68 9.39 6.45
CA GLN A 106 -3.10 8.06 6.45
C GLN A 106 -4.07 6.99 6.95
N HIS A 107 -4.96 7.31 7.89
CA HIS A 107 -6.05 6.40 8.27
C HIS A 107 -7.05 6.18 7.12
N LEU A 108 -7.31 7.19 6.30
CA LEU A 108 -8.16 7.04 5.12
C LEU A 108 -7.46 6.25 4.01
N VAL A 109 -6.15 6.42 3.84
CA VAL A 109 -5.34 5.56 2.95
C VAL A 109 -5.43 4.10 3.37
N ALA A 110 -5.25 3.79 4.65
CA ALA A 110 -5.42 2.45 5.20
C ALA A 110 -6.83 1.88 4.94
N ALA A 111 -7.87 2.70 5.13
CA ALA A 111 -9.25 2.30 4.88
C ALA A 111 -9.54 2.07 3.38
N ASN A 112 -8.95 2.89 2.50
CA ASN A 112 -9.03 2.74 1.05
C ASN A 112 -8.37 1.44 0.60
N ASP A 113 -7.19 1.16 1.09
CA ASP A 113 -6.45 -0.03 0.71
C ASP A 113 -7.16 -1.32 1.14
N LYS A 114 -7.70 -1.37 2.34
CA LYS A 114 -8.45 -2.53 2.83
C LYS A 114 -9.82 -2.73 2.18
N ALA A 115 -10.55 -1.69 1.86
CA ALA A 115 -11.96 -1.83 1.48
C ALA A 115 -12.47 -0.69 0.55
N PHE A 116 -11.59 0.00 -0.14
CA PHE A 116 -11.91 1.06 -1.08
C PHE A 116 -12.86 2.14 -0.49
N ILE A 117 -13.74 2.69 -1.32
CA ILE A 117 -14.72 3.70 -0.93
C ILE A 117 -15.59 3.28 0.27
N PRO A 118 -16.15 2.04 0.32
CA PRO A 118 -16.91 1.60 1.50
C PRO A 118 -16.11 1.64 2.80
N GLY A 119 -14.82 1.34 2.77
CA GLY A 119 -13.93 1.44 3.94
C GLY A 119 -13.80 2.86 4.43
N MET A 120 -13.55 3.81 3.53
CA MET A 120 -13.43 5.23 3.84
C MET A 120 -14.75 5.82 4.37
N ILE A 121 -15.89 5.47 3.79
CA ILE A 121 -17.22 5.87 4.30
C ILE A 121 -17.41 5.39 5.73
N LYS A 122 -17.08 4.13 6.02
CA LYS A 122 -17.15 3.55 7.37
C LYS A 122 -16.23 4.27 8.36
N ALA A 123 -15.09 4.76 7.88
CA ALA A 123 -14.15 5.60 8.65
C ALA A 123 -14.61 7.07 8.78
N GLY A 124 -15.80 7.41 8.28
CA GLY A 124 -16.39 8.76 8.35
C GLY A 124 -15.74 9.79 7.44
N ALA A 125 -15.25 9.36 6.27
CA ALA A 125 -14.68 10.27 5.28
C ALA A 125 -15.76 11.11 4.61
N SER A 126 -15.44 12.39 4.36
CA SER A 126 -16.23 13.24 3.46
C SER A 126 -16.03 12.86 2.00
N GLN A 127 -16.91 13.34 1.10
CA GLN A 127 -16.74 13.07 -0.34
C GLN A 127 -15.42 13.64 -0.86
N ASP A 128 -15.04 14.84 -0.44
CA ASP A 128 -13.78 15.47 -0.84
C ASP A 128 -12.55 14.64 -0.41
N GLU A 129 -12.57 14.10 0.82
CA GLU A 129 -11.51 13.22 1.31
C GLU A 129 -11.43 11.91 0.49
N ILE A 130 -12.59 11.34 0.14
CA ILE A 130 -12.66 10.14 -0.71
C ILE A 130 -12.07 10.42 -2.08
N ASP A 131 -12.48 11.51 -2.71
CA ASP A 131 -12.04 11.89 -4.06
C ASP A 131 -10.53 12.17 -4.07
N GLU A 132 -10.01 12.83 -3.04
CA GLU A 132 -8.57 13.09 -2.88
C GLU A 132 -7.77 11.78 -2.76
N VAL A 133 -8.14 10.89 -1.82
CA VAL A 133 -7.44 9.62 -1.61
C VAL A 133 -7.48 8.78 -2.88
N ARG A 134 -8.65 8.64 -3.52
CA ARG A 134 -8.79 7.85 -4.75
C ARG A 134 -7.99 8.42 -5.92
N ARG A 135 -7.94 9.74 -6.06
CA ARG A 135 -7.11 10.39 -7.07
C ARG A 135 -5.63 10.14 -6.85
N MET A 136 -5.16 10.30 -5.59
CA MET A 136 -3.76 10.09 -5.25
C MET A 136 -3.36 8.62 -5.39
N ASP A 137 -4.24 7.69 -5.06
CA ASP A 137 -4.01 6.26 -5.20
C ASP A 137 -3.82 5.86 -6.66
N ARG A 138 -4.72 6.31 -7.57
CA ARG A 138 -4.54 6.09 -9.00
C ARG A 138 -3.23 6.69 -9.54
N GLN A 139 -2.86 7.90 -9.08
CA GLN A 139 -1.59 8.53 -9.47
C GLN A 139 -0.38 7.73 -8.97
N ALA A 140 -0.41 7.21 -7.75
CA ALA A 140 0.64 6.36 -7.20
C ALA A 140 0.82 5.07 -8.03
N GLN A 141 -0.27 4.53 -8.56
CA GLN A 141 -0.28 3.37 -9.46
C GLN A 141 0.10 3.71 -10.91
N GLY A 142 0.43 4.96 -11.21
CA GLY A 142 0.90 5.39 -12.52
C GLY A 142 -0.19 5.87 -13.49
N VAL A 143 -1.44 5.99 -13.03
CA VAL A 143 -2.53 6.54 -13.86
C VAL A 143 -2.26 8.01 -14.15
N THR A 144 -2.25 8.37 -15.43
CA THR A 144 -2.03 9.75 -15.90
C THR A 144 -3.34 10.53 -15.98
N LYS A 145 -3.23 11.86 -16.08
CA LYS A 145 -4.41 12.71 -16.37
C LYS A 145 -5.07 12.40 -17.70
N GLU A 146 -4.29 11.93 -18.68
CA GLU A 146 -4.81 11.51 -19.98
C GLU A 146 -5.63 10.22 -19.83
N ASP A 147 -5.16 9.26 -19.03
CA ASP A 147 -5.93 8.05 -18.74
C ASP A 147 -7.25 8.36 -18.04
N GLU A 148 -7.25 9.26 -17.06
CA GLU A 148 -8.47 9.71 -16.37
C GLU A 148 -9.45 10.35 -17.37
N TRP A 149 -8.97 11.25 -18.22
CA TRP A 149 -9.80 11.88 -19.24
C TRP A 149 -10.36 10.87 -20.25
N LEU A 150 -9.53 9.92 -20.73
CA LEU A 150 -9.97 8.86 -21.64
C LEU A 150 -11.01 7.93 -20.99
N ALA A 151 -10.85 7.63 -19.69
CA ALA A 151 -11.81 6.83 -18.93
C ALA A 151 -13.17 7.55 -18.83
N GLU A 152 -13.17 8.82 -18.43
CA GLU A 152 -14.38 9.64 -18.36
C GLU A 152 -15.07 9.75 -19.73
N LYS A 153 -14.30 9.99 -20.79
CA LYS A 153 -14.79 10.04 -22.17
C LYS A 153 -15.40 8.70 -22.59
N SER A 154 -14.78 7.59 -22.22
CA SER A 154 -15.30 6.25 -22.49
C SER A 154 -16.66 6.01 -21.82
N ILE A 155 -16.86 6.49 -20.60
CA ILE A 155 -18.14 6.39 -19.90
C ILE A 155 -19.23 7.16 -20.66
N VAL A 156 -18.91 8.37 -21.15
CA VAL A 156 -19.89 9.21 -21.86
C VAL A 156 -20.21 8.67 -23.25
N GLU A 157 -19.19 8.23 -24.02
CA GLU A 157 -19.33 7.88 -25.43
C GLU A 157 -19.64 6.41 -25.68
N ASN A 158 -19.15 5.50 -24.82
CA ASN A 158 -19.17 4.06 -25.06
C ASN A 158 -19.99 3.29 -24.02
N MET A 159 -20.81 3.97 -23.21
CA MET A 159 -21.67 3.29 -22.24
C MET A 159 -22.91 2.74 -22.95
N THR A 160 -23.18 1.45 -22.72
CA THR A 160 -24.40 0.77 -23.12
C THR A 160 -25.12 0.22 -21.89
N GLN A 161 -26.45 0.14 -21.96
CA GLN A 161 -27.26 -0.46 -20.89
C GLN A 161 -27.87 -1.77 -21.36
N LYS A 162 -27.71 -2.82 -20.55
CA LYS A 162 -28.34 -4.14 -20.79
C LYS A 162 -29.04 -4.60 -19.51
N GLY A 163 -30.34 -4.37 -19.43
CA GLY A 163 -31.10 -4.52 -18.18
C GLY A 163 -30.60 -3.54 -17.12
N ASP A 164 -30.24 -4.02 -15.94
CA ASP A 164 -29.69 -3.21 -14.85
C ASP A 164 -28.16 -3.01 -14.93
N LEU A 165 -27.51 -3.61 -15.93
CA LEU A 165 -26.07 -3.50 -16.13
C LEU A 165 -25.71 -2.30 -16.99
N ARG A 166 -24.74 -1.51 -16.54
CA ARG A 166 -24.05 -0.51 -17.36
C ARG A 166 -22.71 -1.07 -17.81
N ILE A 167 -22.52 -1.16 -19.10
CA ILE A 167 -21.31 -1.71 -19.73
C ILE A 167 -20.61 -0.55 -20.41
N VAL A 168 -19.33 -0.35 -20.07
CA VAL A 168 -18.48 0.68 -20.70
C VAL A 168 -17.33 -0.04 -21.41
N GLU A 169 -17.14 0.25 -22.68
CA GLU A 169 -15.95 -0.14 -23.42
C GLU A 169 -14.86 0.92 -23.20
N SER A 170 -13.90 0.61 -22.31
CA SER A 170 -12.83 1.54 -21.94
C SER A 170 -11.79 1.65 -23.05
N LYS A 171 -11.26 2.87 -23.26
CA LYS A 171 -10.11 3.16 -24.13
C LYS A 171 -8.79 3.23 -23.36
N THR A 172 -8.84 2.99 -22.04
CA THR A 172 -7.66 2.89 -21.19
C THR A 172 -7.44 1.45 -20.74
N PRO A 173 -6.21 1.06 -20.42
CA PRO A 173 -5.91 -0.26 -19.92
C PRO A 173 -6.67 -0.55 -18.61
#